data_ff2f41a779686dc68f25478310d5a62f
#
_entry.id   ff2f41a779686dc68f25478310d5a62f
#
_cell.length_a   1.000
_cell.length_b   1.000
_cell.length_c   1.000
_cell.angle_alpha   90.00
_cell.angle_beta   90.00
_cell.angle_gamma   90.00
#
_symmetry.space_group_name_H-M   'P 1'
#
loop_
_entity.id
_entity.type
_entity.pdbx_description
1 polymer ?
#
loop_
_entity_poly.entity_id
_entity_poly.type
_entity_poly.pdbx_seq_one_letter_code
_entity_poly.pdbx_strand_id
1 'polypeptide(L)'
;MIYRILIPIILGTILPYLWIFKTEFQKVTGRKRFLLWIPAMIVLGYSVYLAFLPNFVPKNPLLVDIWFALMAVCAVPEFVFAFCSSLGWCCKRYFHLEKNWGRILGLVLAIVAFVTFIYGFTLGFRKLEVKQVTIYLSDLPKNFDGYRIVLFSDFHLGSYYGWRSDIPQRDIDSIQAQHPDMICFTGDLQNAHPSELVPYYQMLRSLKAKDGVYSILGNHDYSYYVDADPDEQVEIEKRVQNFERSLGWQLLNNEHRVVYRGQDSIYIAGTGNYDKPKRTSVAKSLASIKPGNFILMLQHIPTQWKDMVPSKINEVYGSKDTVLVAPQLTFSGHTHAGQVDVLGIRPTMFASYDYGLYEREGCQLFTTAGLGGVIPIRIGATAEIVVVTLKRK
;
A
#
# COMPACT_ATOMS: atom_id res chain seq x y z
N MET A 1 9.71 -11.29 3.05
CA MET A 1 8.24 -11.25 2.81
C MET A 1 7.60 -12.64 2.92
N ILE A 2 7.91 -13.57 2.03
CA ILE A 2 7.26 -14.89 1.92
C ILE A 2 7.38 -15.75 3.19
N TYR A 3 8.48 -15.66 3.95
CA TYR A 3 8.64 -16.44 5.18
C TYR A 3 7.50 -16.22 6.21
N ARG A 4 6.89 -15.04 6.23
CA ARG A 4 5.78 -14.72 7.16
C ARG A 4 4.50 -15.48 6.86
N ILE A 5 4.33 -15.88 5.60
CA ILE A 5 3.14 -16.60 5.11
C ILE A 5 3.49 -18.02 4.60
N LEU A 6 4.70 -18.51 4.88
CA LEU A 6 5.16 -19.80 4.37
C LEU A 6 4.29 -20.95 4.88
N ILE A 7 3.92 -20.95 6.16
CA ILE A 7 3.05 -21.99 6.74
C ILE A 7 1.66 -22.00 6.07
N PRO A 8 0.94 -20.85 5.94
CA PRO A 8 -0.29 -20.80 5.16
C PRO A 8 -0.13 -21.31 3.71
N ILE A 9 0.98 -20.99 3.04
CA ILE A 9 1.23 -21.44 1.67
C ILE A 9 1.39 -22.96 1.64
N ILE A 10 2.18 -23.54 2.55
CA ILE A 10 2.38 -24.99 2.65
C ILE A 10 1.04 -25.69 2.87
N LEU A 11 0.28 -25.27 3.84
CA LEU A 11 -1.03 -25.87 4.13
C LEU A 11 -2.02 -25.66 3.00
N GLY A 12 -2.08 -24.44 2.43
CA GLY A 12 -2.94 -24.09 1.32
C GLY A 12 -2.60 -24.78 0.00
N THR A 13 -1.41 -25.36 -0.13
CA THR A 13 -1.00 -26.16 -1.28
C THR A 13 -1.16 -27.66 -1.01
N ILE A 14 -0.66 -28.16 0.11
CA ILE A 14 -0.66 -29.60 0.39
C ILE A 14 -2.07 -30.14 0.65
N LEU A 15 -2.88 -29.47 1.48
CA LEU A 15 -4.21 -29.96 1.83
C LEU A 15 -5.16 -30.08 0.64
N PRO A 16 -5.24 -29.09 -0.27
CA PRO A 16 -5.99 -29.22 -1.52
C PRO A 16 -5.53 -30.41 -2.38
N TYR A 17 -4.21 -30.56 -2.54
CA TYR A 17 -3.66 -31.68 -3.29
C TYR A 17 -4.06 -33.05 -2.71
N LEU A 18 -3.93 -33.24 -1.40
CA LEU A 18 -4.35 -34.46 -0.72
C LEU A 18 -5.85 -34.73 -0.92
N TRP A 19 -6.68 -33.68 -0.85
CA TRP A 19 -8.10 -33.81 -1.10
C TRP A 19 -8.42 -34.25 -2.54
N ILE A 20 -7.84 -33.55 -3.52
CA ILE A 20 -8.03 -33.82 -4.95
C ILE A 20 -7.54 -35.24 -5.29
N PHE A 21 -6.40 -35.66 -4.76
CA PHE A 21 -5.91 -37.01 -4.93
C PHE A 21 -6.86 -38.07 -4.38
N LYS A 22 -7.40 -37.81 -3.19
CA LYS A 22 -8.32 -38.74 -2.52
C LYS A 22 -9.69 -38.83 -3.23
N THR A 23 -10.10 -37.77 -3.94
CA THR A 23 -11.46 -37.71 -4.52
C THR A 23 -11.49 -37.88 -6.03
N GLU A 24 -10.51 -37.29 -6.74
CA GLU A 24 -10.52 -37.24 -8.22
C GLU A 24 -9.54 -38.24 -8.86
N PHE A 25 -8.40 -38.49 -8.23
CA PHE A 25 -7.31 -39.26 -8.82
C PHE A 25 -7.04 -40.62 -8.14
N GLN A 26 -8.06 -41.22 -7.50
CA GLN A 26 -7.92 -42.51 -6.79
C GLN A 26 -7.38 -43.63 -7.68
N LYS A 27 -7.76 -43.64 -8.97
CA LYS A 27 -7.36 -44.67 -9.95
C LYS A 27 -6.00 -44.40 -10.59
N VAL A 28 -5.40 -43.26 -10.33
CA VAL A 28 -4.09 -42.91 -10.90
C VAL A 28 -2.99 -43.50 -10.04
N THR A 29 -2.13 -44.33 -10.66
CA THR A 29 -1.04 -45.02 -9.98
C THR A 29 0.31 -44.78 -10.67
N GLY A 30 1.40 -45.18 -10.01
CA GLY A 30 2.76 -45.17 -10.55
C GLY A 30 3.26 -43.77 -10.95
N ARG A 31 4.00 -43.67 -12.06
CA ARG A 31 4.62 -42.43 -12.55
C ARG A 31 3.60 -41.29 -12.80
N LYS A 32 2.41 -41.62 -13.26
CA LYS A 32 1.35 -40.62 -13.50
C LYS A 32 0.95 -39.91 -12.20
N ARG A 33 0.88 -40.65 -11.10
CA ARG A 33 0.58 -40.07 -9.79
C ARG A 33 1.67 -39.08 -9.34
N PHE A 34 2.94 -39.42 -9.56
CA PHE A 34 4.06 -38.54 -9.26
C PHE A 34 4.02 -37.25 -10.10
N LEU A 35 3.75 -37.36 -11.41
CA LEU A 35 3.67 -36.21 -12.32
C LEU A 35 2.62 -35.19 -11.88
N LEU A 36 1.52 -35.66 -11.32
CA LEU A 36 0.46 -34.76 -10.81
C LEU A 36 0.90 -33.92 -9.60
N TRP A 37 1.93 -34.35 -8.85
CA TRP A 37 2.49 -33.58 -7.73
C TRP A 37 3.47 -32.49 -8.16
N ILE A 38 3.95 -32.51 -9.40
CA ILE A 38 4.97 -31.56 -9.89
C ILE A 38 4.55 -30.10 -9.68
N PRO A 39 3.32 -29.64 -10.02
CA PRO A 39 2.93 -28.24 -9.82
C PRO A 39 3.02 -27.83 -8.34
N ALA A 40 2.53 -28.66 -7.42
CA ALA A 40 2.64 -28.38 -5.98
C ALA A 40 4.09 -28.31 -5.51
N MET A 41 4.94 -29.25 -5.97
CA MET A 41 6.37 -29.25 -5.63
C MET A 41 7.07 -27.99 -6.14
N ILE A 42 6.73 -27.51 -7.35
CA ILE A 42 7.27 -26.27 -7.89
C ILE A 42 6.83 -25.07 -7.02
N VAL A 43 5.53 -24.93 -6.73
CA VAL A 43 5.01 -23.85 -5.87
C VAL A 43 5.70 -23.85 -4.50
N LEU A 44 5.78 -25.03 -3.86
CA LEU A 44 6.39 -25.16 -2.53
C LEU A 44 7.88 -24.89 -2.56
N GLY A 45 8.62 -25.51 -3.48
CA GLY A 45 10.07 -25.34 -3.61
C GLY A 45 10.43 -23.87 -3.90
N TYR A 46 9.68 -23.22 -4.78
CA TYR A 46 9.92 -21.82 -5.10
C TYR A 46 9.53 -20.89 -3.94
N SER A 47 8.45 -21.18 -3.20
CA SER A 47 8.07 -20.42 -2.00
C SER A 47 9.12 -20.55 -0.89
N VAL A 48 9.66 -21.76 -0.69
CA VAL A 48 10.77 -22.00 0.25
C VAL A 48 12.01 -21.24 -0.18
N TYR A 49 12.39 -21.30 -1.46
CA TYR A 49 13.51 -20.53 -2.00
C TYR A 49 13.36 -19.02 -1.68
N LEU A 50 12.21 -18.43 -1.98
CA LEU A 50 11.95 -17.01 -1.70
C LEU A 50 11.94 -16.69 -0.20
N ALA A 51 11.49 -17.62 0.65
CA ALA A 51 11.45 -17.42 2.10
C ALA A 51 12.84 -17.35 2.74
N PHE A 52 13.84 -17.96 2.11
CA PHE A 52 15.23 -17.95 2.57
C PHE A 52 16.09 -16.85 1.93
N LEU A 53 15.52 -15.99 1.09
CA LEU A 53 16.24 -14.81 0.60
C LEU A 53 16.49 -13.83 1.77
N PRO A 54 17.70 -13.23 1.85
CA PRO A 54 18.08 -12.37 2.98
C PRO A 54 17.21 -11.11 3.06
N ASN A 55 16.89 -10.48 1.93
CA ASN A 55 16.07 -9.28 1.90
C ASN A 55 14.57 -9.60 1.95
N PHE A 56 13.81 -8.74 2.63
CA PHE A 56 12.35 -8.83 2.67
C PHE A 56 11.71 -8.78 1.27
N VAL A 57 12.24 -7.93 0.39
CA VAL A 57 11.89 -7.84 -1.02
C VAL A 57 13.11 -8.25 -1.85
N PRO A 58 12.97 -9.21 -2.78
CA PRO A 58 14.07 -9.59 -3.67
C PRO A 58 14.54 -8.40 -4.51
N LYS A 59 15.86 -8.26 -4.69
CA LYS A 59 16.44 -7.23 -5.59
C LYS A 59 15.95 -7.38 -7.05
N ASN A 60 15.70 -8.61 -7.49
CA ASN A 60 15.11 -8.90 -8.79
C ASN A 60 13.60 -9.08 -8.65
N PRO A 61 12.78 -8.12 -9.08
CA PRO A 61 11.32 -8.18 -8.95
C PRO A 61 10.69 -9.30 -9.77
N LEU A 62 11.36 -9.81 -10.83
CA LEU A 62 10.89 -10.96 -11.61
C LEU A 62 10.65 -12.20 -10.73
N LEU A 63 11.41 -12.36 -9.66
CA LEU A 63 11.21 -13.49 -8.72
C LEU A 63 9.83 -13.44 -8.06
N VAL A 64 9.36 -12.26 -7.72
CA VAL A 64 8.01 -12.05 -7.16
C VAL A 64 6.94 -12.31 -8.21
N ASP A 65 7.13 -11.84 -9.44
CA ASP A 65 6.19 -12.07 -10.55
C ASP A 65 6.04 -13.55 -10.88
N ILE A 66 7.14 -14.30 -10.94
CA ILE A 66 7.10 -15.76 -11.16
C ILE A 66 6.32 -16.45 -10.03
N TRP A 67 6.53 -16.04 -8.79
CA TRP A 67 5.79 -16.60 -7.66
C TRP A 67 4.29 -16.34 -7.78
N PHE A 68 3.91 -15.12 -8.13
CA PHE A 68 2.49 -14.79 -8.36
C PHE A 68 1.89 -15.58 -9.52
N ALA A 69 2.63 -15.76 -10.61
CA ALA A 69 2.17 -16.59 -11.73
C ALA A 69 1.95 -18.05 -11.31
N LEU A 70 2.86 -18.62 -10.52
CA LEU A 70 2.71 -19.96 -9.97
C LEU A 70 1.50 -20.08 -9.02
N MET A 71 1.29 -19.08 -8.15
CA MET A 71 0.12 -19.03 -7.28
C MET A 71 -1.18 -18.95 -8.09
N ALA A 72 -1.22 -18.09 -9.12
CA ALA A 72 -2.39 -17.91 -9.98
C ALA A 72 -2.78 -19.16 -10.77
N VAL A 73 -1.77 -19.85 -11.32
CA VAL A 73 -1.99 -21.00 -12.21
C VAL A 73 -2.23 -22.29 -11.44
N CYS A 74 -1.54 -22.48 -10.31
CA CYS A 74 -1.55 -23.74 -9.57
C CYS A 74 -2.32 -23.62 -8.24
N ALA A 75 -1.77 -22.88 -7.26
CA ALA A 75 -2.21 -23.00 -5.88
C ALA A 75 -3.62 -22.44 -5.64
N VAL A 76 -3.95 -21.25 -6.16
CA VAL A 76 -5.22 -20.57 -5.89
C VAL A 76 -6.42 -21.35 -6.52
N PRO A 77 -6.40 -21.75 -7.80
CA PRO A 77 -7.50 -22.53 -8.39
C PRO A 77 -7.70 -23.88 -7.69
N GLU A 78 -6.62 -24.56 -7.34
CA GLU A 78 -6.67 -25.85 -6.64
C GLU A 78 -7.26 -25.71 -5.24
N PHE A 79 -6.84 -24.67 -4.49
CA PHE A 79 -7.40 -24.38 -3.18
C PHE A 79 -8.93 -24.12 -3.27
N VAL A 80 -9.37 -23.27 -4.19
CA VAL A 80 -10.78 -22.93 -4.38
C VAL A 80 -11.59 -24.17 -4.75
N PHE A 81 -11.08 -24.98 -5.69
CA PHE A 81 -11.74 -26.23 -6.09
C PHE A 81 -11.86 -27.20 -4.92
N ALA A 82 -10.75 -27.47 -4.21
CA ALA A 82 -10.72 -28.41 -3.11
C ALA A 82 -11.63 -27.97 -1.96
N PHE A 83 -11.63 -26.68 -1.64
CA PHE A 83 -12.49 -26.10 -0.59
C PHE A 83 -13.97 -26.30 -0.93
N CYS A 84 -14.41 -25.88 -2.11
CA CYS A 84 -15.81 -26.06 -2.53
C CYS A 84 -16.21 -27.53 -2.64
N SER A 85 -15.33 -28.38 -3.20
CA SER A 85 -15.55 -29.81 -3.32
C SER A 85 -15.66 -30.49 -1.96
N SER A 86 -14.85 -30.10 -0.97
CA SER A 86 -14.91 -30.64 0.39
C SER A 86 -16.21 -30.24 1.12
N LEU A 87 -16.60 -28.97 1.00
CA LEU A 87 -17.89 -28.49 1.54
C LEU A 87 -19.07 -29.23 0.88
N GLY A 88 -19.06 -29.37 -0.45
CA GLY A 88 -20.10 -30.10 -1.17
C GLY A 88 -20.13 -31.59 -0.79
N TRP A 89 -19.00 -32.19 -0.48
CA TRP A 89 -18.94 -33.55 0.04
C TRP A 89 -19.57 -33.65 1.44
N CYS A 90 -19.29 -32.69 2.35
CA CYS A 90 -19.92 -32.61 3.65
C CYS A 90 -21.45 -32.46 3.51
N CYS A 91 -21.92 -31.53 2.65
CA CYS A 91 -23.34 -31.34 2.39
C CYS A 91 -23.99 -32.61 1.82
N LYS A 92 -23.34 -33.26 0.83
CA LYS A 92 -23.82 -34.53 0.30
C LYS A 92 -24.00 -35.58 1.41
N ARG A 93 -23.03 -35.72 2.32
CA ARG A 93 -23.10 -36.71 3.38
C ARG A 93 -24.16 -36.38 4.44
N TYR A 94 -24.26 -35.11 4.81
CA TYR A 94 -25.20 -34.68 5.87
C TYR A 94 -26.66 -34.68 5.41
N PHE A 95 -26.91 -34.17 4.18
CA PHE A 95 -28.24 -34.06 3.61
C PHE A 95 -28.62 -35.22 2.66
N HIS A 96 -27.82 -36.28 2.62
CA HIS A 96 -28.04 -37.47 1.77
C HIS A 96 -28.23 -37.15 0.30
N LEU A 97 -27.55 -36.12 -0.24
CA LEU A 97 -27.66 -35.74 -1.65
C LEU A 97 -26.99 -36.77 -2.55
N GLU A 98 -27.55 -36.97 -3.75
CA GLU A 98 -26.98 -37.91 -4.73
C GLU A 98 -25.63 -37.47 -5.29
N LYS A 99 -25.47 -36.18 -5.51
CA LYS A 99 -24.27 -35.60 -6.18
C LYS A 99 -23.54 -34.60 -5.26
N ASN A 100 -22.22 -34.50 -5.43
CA ASN A 100 -21.41 -33.47 -4.84
C ASN A 100 -21.42 -32.23 -5.76
N TRP A 101 -22.41 -31.34 -5.57
CA TRP A 101 -22.52 -30.09 -6.32
C TRP A 101 -21.36 -29.11 -6.08
N GLY A 102 -20.66 -29.25 -4.96
CA GLY A 102 -19.47 -28.45 -4.65
C GLY A 102 -18.33 -28.66 -5.65
N ARG A 103 -18.29 -29.79 -6.37
CA ARG A 103 -17.29 -30.02 -7.44
C ARG A 103 -17.54 -29.11 -8.64
N ILE A 104 -18.80 -28.98 -9.06
CA ILE A 104 -19.15 -28.11 -10.21
C ILE A 104 -18.95 -26.65 -9.82
N LEU A 105 -19.47 -26.25 -8.66
CA LEU A 105 -19.27 -24.90 -8.13
C LEU A 105 -17.78 -24.58 -7.96
N GLY A 106 -17.00 -25.52 -7.39
CA GLY A 106 -15.57 -25.38 -7.20
C GLY A 106 -14.80 -25.21 -8.50
N LEU A 107 -15.15 -25.93 -9.56
CA LEU A 107 -14.54 -25.76 -10.87
C LEU A 107 -14.83 -24.37 -11.45
N VAL A 108 -16.09 -23.93 -11.40
CA VAL A 108 -16.47 -22.60 -11.88
C VAL A 108 -15.74 -21.50 -11.10
N LEU A 109 -15.74 -21.58 -9.78
CA LEU A 109 -15.06 -20.59 -8.93
C LEU A 109 -13.53 -20.63 -9.07
N ALA A 110 -12.92 -21.79 -9.32
CA ALA A 110 -11.49 -21.90 -9.60
C ALA A 110 -11.11 -21.17 -10.91
N ILE A 111 -11.94 -21.33 -11.96
CA ILE A 111 -11.77 -20.59 -13.23
C ILE A 111 -11.93 -19.08 -12.99
N VAL A 112 -12.96 -18.66 -12.25
CA VAL A 112 -13.18 -17.25 -11.91
C VAL A 112 -11.98 -16.70 -11.13
N ALA A 113 -11.48 -17.43 -10.13
CA ALA A 113 -10.32 -17.03 -9.33
C ALA A 113 -9.07 -16.88 -10.21
N PHE A 114 -8.82 -17.84 -11.11
CA PHE A 114 -7.71 -17.76 -12.06
C PHE A 114 -7.80 -16.52 -12.95
N VAL A 115 -8.96 -16.28 -13.58
CA VAL A 115 -9.17 -15.12 -14.46
C VAL A 115 -9.03 -13.81 -13.68
N THR A 116 -9.60 -13.74 -12.46
CA THR A 116 -9.52 -12.56 -11.59
C THR A 116 -8.08 -12.26 -11.19
N PHE A 117 -7.29 -13.30 -10.91
CA PHE A 117 -5.89 -13.13 -10.53
C PHE A 117 -5.05 -12.59 -11.71
N ILE A 118 -5.24 -13.17 -12.92
CA ILE A 118 -4.60 -12.66 -14.14
C ILE A 118 -5.02 -11.22 -14.42
N TYR A 119 -6.32 -10.91 -14.30
CA TYR A 119 -6.82 -9.54 -14.43
C TYR A 119 -6.11 -8.60 -13.43
N GLY A 120 -6.05 -8.96 -12.15
CA GLY A 120 -5.47 -8.11 -11.11
C GLY A 120 -3.97 -7.84 -11.32
N PHE A 121 -3.24 -8.86 -11.80
CA PHE A 121 -1.81 -8.78 -12.09
C PHE A 121 -1.51 -7.99 -13.39
N THR A 122 -2.43 -7.96 -14.33
CA THR A 122 -2.28 -7.28 -15.62
C THR A 122 -3.07 -5.97 -15.68
N LEU A 123 -4.32 -6.03 -16.09
CA LEU A 123 -5.18 -4.87 -16.31
C LEU A 123 -5.52 -4.13 -15.01
N GLY A 124 -5.75 -4.87 -13.92
CA GLY A 124 -6.10 -4.29 -12.63
C GLY A 124 -4.98 -3.41 -12.06
N PHE A 125 -3.73 -3.89 -12.13
CA PHE A 125 -2.56 -3.12 -11.68
C PHE A 125 -2.28 -1.89 -12.55
N ARG A 126 -2.66 -1.93 -13.84
CA ARG A 126 -2.50 -0.80 -14.77
C ARG A 126 -3.59 0.27 -14.65
N LYS A 127 -4.71 -0.02 -13.97
CA LYS A 127 -5.77 0.98 -13.79
C LYS A 127 -5.30 2.12 -12.92
N LEU A 128 -5.70 3.34 -13.28
CA LEU A 128 -5.52 4.55 -12.51
C LEU A 128 -6.86 5.29 -12.41
N GLU A 129 -7.19 5.75 -11.23
CA GLU A 129 -8.32 6.64 -10.96
C GLU A 129 -7.81 8.00 -10.51
N VAL A 130 -8.37 9.07 -11.07
CA VAL A 130 -8.20 10.43 -10.56
C VAL A 130 -9.44 10.79 -9.74
N LYS A 131 -9.33 10.64 -8.43
CA LYS A 131 -10.42 10.81 -7.49
C LYS A 131 -10.54 12.27 -7.05
N GLN A 132 -11.70 12.89 -7.25
CA GLN A 132 -11.98 14.23 -6.78
C GLN A 132 -12.64 14.18 -5.40
N VAL A 133 -12.08 14.88 -4.41
CA VAL A 133 -12.58 14.92 -3.04
C VAL A 133 -12.66 16.37 -2.58
N THR A 134 -13.82 16.79 -2.05
CA THR A 134 -13.95 18.09 -1.39
C THR A 134 -13.96 17.88 0.12
N ILE A 135 -13.05 18.56 0.81
CA ILE A 135 -12.94 18.51 2.27
C ILE A 135 -13.35 19.86 2.85
N TYR A 136 -14.39 19.85 3.71
CA TYR A 136 -14.92 21.03 4.37
C TYR A 136 -14.31 21.19 5.77
N LEU A 137 -13.73 22.36 6.05
CA LEU A 137 -12.95 22.65 7.25
C LEU A 137 -13.35 24.00 7.83
N SER A 138 -13.76 24.04 9.10
CA SER A 138 -14.20 25.28 9.78
C SER A 138 -13.07 26.28 9.97
N ASP A 139 -11.86 25.77 10.27
CA ASP A 139 -10.69 26.59 10.62
C ASP A 139 -9.81 26.93 9.39
N LEU A 140 -10.25 26.57 8.18
CA LEU A 140 -9.50 26.87 6.95
C LEU A 140 -9.39 28.39 6.76
N PRO A 141 -8.19 28.97 6.59
CA PRO A 141 -8.03 30.39 6.29
C PRO A 141 -8.71 30.76 4.96
N LYS A 142 -9.30 31.96 4.91
CA LYS A 142 -10.17 32.39 3.81
C LYS A 142 -9.50 32.31 2.43
N ASN A 143 -8.23 32.69 2.34
CA ASN A 143 -7.50 32.67 1.06
C ASN A 143 -7.17 31.27 0.56
N PHE A 144 -7.40 30.23 1.37
CA PHE A 144 -7.25 28.82 0.99
C PHE A 144 -8.60 28.15 0.62
N ASP A 145 -9.71 28.88 0.60
CA ASP A 145 -10.97 28.35 0.08
C ASP A 145 -10.83 28.06 -1.42
N GLY A 146 -11.11 26.83 -1.83
CA GLY A 146 -10.89 26.33 -3.19
C GLY A 146 -9.45 25.86 -3.49
N TYR A 147 -8.56 25.80 -2.49
CA TYR A 147 -7.19 25.35 -2.67
C TYR A 147 -7.13 23.88 -3.11
N ARG A 148 -6.36 23.60 -4.17
CA ARG A 148 -6.28 22.27 -4.79
C ARG A 148 -4.98 21.58 -4.46
N ILE A 149 -5.07 20.44 -3.79
CA ILE A 149 -3.93 19.59 -3.43
C ILE A 149 -4.05 18.28 -4.19
N VAL A 150 -2.99 17.85 -4.86
CA VAL A 150 -2.89 16.48 -5.33
C VAL A 150 -2.15 15.66 -4.29
N LEU A 151 -2.82 14.64 -3.77
CA LEU A 151 -2.26 13.63 -2.87
C LEU A 151 -1.97 12.35 -3.66
N PHE A 152 -0.76 11.84 -3.55
CA PHE A 152 -0.39 10.49 -3.96
C PHE A 152 0.54 9.84 -2.94
N SER A 153 0.66 8.51 -2.98
CA SER A 153 1.39 7.72 -1.99
C SER A 153 1.81 6.38 -2.58
N ASP A 154 2.68 5.68 -1.86
CA ASP A 154 2.93 4.25 -2.08
C ASP A 154 3.25 3.95 -3.55
N PHE A 155 4.24 4.65 -4.10
CA PHE A 155 4.57 4.49 -5.51
C PHE A 155 5.26 3.15 -5.77
N HIS A 156 6.18 2.74 -4.87
CA HIS A 156 6.88 1.46 -4.96
C HIS A 156 7.54 1.23 -6.34
N LEU A 157 8.38 2.17 -6.75
CA LEU A 157 8.95 2.24 -8.10
C LEU A 157 9.73 0.97 -8.51
N GLY A 158 10.26 0.21 -7.55
CA GLY A 158 10.91 -1.07 -7.82
C GLY A 158 9.99 -2.14 -8.41
N SER A 159 8.65 -1.95 -8.39
CA SER A 159 7.68 -2.87 -8.98
C SER A 159 7.41 -2.63 -10.46
N TYR A 160 7.88 -1.51 -11.01
CA TYR A 160 7.63 -1.11 -12.39
C TYR A 160 8.81 -1.44 -13.31
N TYR A 161 8.77 -2.62 -13.91
CA TYR A 161 9.77 -3.04 -14.88
C TYR A 161 9.10 -3.81 -16.04
N GLY A 162 9.84 -4.01 -17.13
CA GLY A 162 9.35 -4.73 -18.30
C GLY A 162 8.08 -4.07 -18.86
N TRP A 163 7.01 -4.84 -19.00
CA TRP A 163 5.72 -4.37 -19.57
C TRP A 163 4.94 -3.38 -18.68
N ARG A 164 5.43 -3.09 -17.47
CA ARG A 164 4.87 -2.09 -16.55
C ARG A 164 5.67 -0.79 -16.50
N SER A 165 6.79 -0.70 -17.22
CA SER A 165 7.72 0.43 -17.12
C SER A 165 7.16 1.76 -17.62
N ASP A 166 6.06 1.75 -18.39
CA ASP A 166 5.36 2.95 -18.88
C ASP A 166 4.39 3.54 -17.86
N ILE A 167 3.99 2.77 -16.85
CA ILE A 167 2.97 3.18 -15.86
C ILE A 167 3.42 4.40 -15.05
N PRO A 168 4.65 4.46 -14.47
CA PRO A 168 5.06 5.59 -13.65
C PRO A 168 5.01 6.93 -14.39
N GLN A 169 5.44 6.98 -15.66
CA GLN A 169 5.39 8.21 -16.45
C GLN A 169 3.93 8.68 -16.66
N ARG A 170 3.03 7.75 -17.03
CA ARG A 170 1.61 8.04 -17.18
C ARG A 170 0.99 8.60 -15.89
N ASP A 171 1.38 8.04 -14.74
CA ASP A 171 0.83 8.45 -13.44
C ASP A 171 1.33 9.85 -13.06
N ILE A 172 2.62 10.15 -13.31
CA ILE A 172 3.19 11.50 -13.13
C ILE A 172 2.52 12.53 -14.06
N ASP A 173 2.32 12.18 -15.33
CA ASP A 173 1.62 13.04 -16.29
C ASP A 173 0.17 13.32 -15.83
N SER A 174 -0.49 12.29 -15.27
CA SER A 174 -1.84 12.41 -14.72
C SER A 174 -1.90 13.32 -13.49
N ILE A 175 -0.89 13.27 -12.60
CA ILE A 175 -0.74 14.20 -11.47
C ILE A 175 -0.60 15.64 -12.01
N GLN A 176 0.30 15.85 -12.95
CA GLN A 176 0.62 17.17 -13.48
C GLN A 176 -0.58 17.79 -14.21
N ALA A 177 -1.38 16.95 -14.92
CA ALA A 177 -2.58 17.37 -15.63
C ALA A 177 -3.70 17.90 -14.69
N GLN A 178 -3.61 17.69 -13.38
CA GLN A 178 -4.57 18.22 -12.42
C GLN A 178 -4.32 19.69 -12.07
N HIS A 179 -3.21 20.28 -12.48
CA HIS A 179 -2.82 21.66 -12.19
C HIS A 179 -2.98 22.03 -10.71
N PRO A 180 -2.32 21.29 -9.79
CA PRO A 180 -2.48 21.51 -8.36
C PRO A 180 -1.82 22.82 -7.89
N ASP A 181 -2.38 23.43 -6.84
CA ASP A 181 -1.66 24.47 -6.09
C ASP A 181 -0.49 23.83 -5.32
N MET A 182 -0.67 22.62 -4.77
CA MET A 182 0.32 21.85 -4.01
C MET A 182 0.25 20.38 -4.36
N ILE A 183 1.38 19.68 -4.28
CA ILE A 183 1.45 18.23 -4.35
C ILE A 183 1.94 17.70 -3.01
N CYS A 184 1.26 16.67 -2.47
CA CYS A 184 1.63 15.95 -1.25
C CYS A 184 1.92 14.49 -1.56
N PHE A 185 3.09 14.01 -1.17
CA PHE A 185 3.50 12.62 -1.24
C PHE A 185 3.64 12.04 0.17
N THR A 186 2.90 10.96 0.47
CA THR A 186 2.86 10.40 1.83
C THR A 186 3.69 9.12 2.00
N GLY A 187 4.79 8.99 1.23
CA GLY A 187 5.84 7.98 1.48
C GLY A 187 5.69 6.69 0.66
N ASP A 188 6.66 5.81 0.85
CA ASP A 188 6.87 4.56 0.12
C ASP A 188 7.15 4.79 -1.38
N LEU A 189 8.25 5.50 -1.66
CA LEU A 189 8.72 5.76 -3.02
C LEU A 189 9.40 4.53 -3.63
N GLN A 190 10.19 3.80 -2.82
CA GLN A 190 10.90 2.57 -3.22
C GLN A 190 10.27 1.30 -2.60
N ASN A 191 10.68 0.12 -3.08
CA ASN A 191 10.34 -1.14 -2.42
C ASN A 191 11.26 -1.45 -1.24
N ALA A 192 12.57 -1.24 -1.42
CA ALA A 192 13.58 -1.54 -0.39
C ALA A 192 14.92 -0.82 -0.61
N HIS A 193 15.31 -0.48 -1.84
CA HIS A 193 16.66 -0.03 -2.11
C HIS A 193 16.71 1.23 -2.99
N PRO A 194 17.55 2.24 -2.66
CA PRO A 194 17.64 3.52 -3.39
C PRO A 194 17.99 3.40 -4.87
N SER A 195 18.65 2.31 -5.28
CA SER A 195 18.95 2.05 -6.71
C SER A 195 17.70 1.88 -7.57
N GLU A 196 16.56 1.54 -6.97
CA GLU A 196 15.28 1.43 -7.65
C GLU A 196 14.79 2.79 -8.18
N LEU A 197 15.21 3.87 -7.54
CA LEU A 197 14.78 5.24 -7.83
C LEU A 197 15.54 5.90 -8.98
N VAL A 198 16.78 5.47 -9.22
CA VAL A 198 17.70 6.12 -10.17
C VAL A 198 17.10 6.25 -11.58
N PRO A 199 16.45 5.22 -12.15
CA PRO A 199 15.85 5.32 -13.49
C PRO A 199 14.75 6.38 -13.61
N TYR A 200 14.12 6.74 -12.51
CA TYR A 200 12.93 7.60 -12.45
C TYR A 200 13.25 9.06 -12.08
N TYR A 201 14.53 9.40 -11.89
CA TYR A 201 14.94 10.71 -11.40
C TYR A 201 14.36 11.88 -12.21
N GLN A 202 14.51 11.86 -13.53
CA GLN A 202 14.03 12.96 -14.39
C GLN A 202 12.49 13.06 -14.38
N MET A 203 11.81 11.92 -14.39
CA MET A 203 10.36 11.83 -14.32
C MET A 203 9.85 12.44 -13.00
N LEU A 204 10.38 12.03 -11.86
CA LEU A 204 9.98 12.56 -10.55
C LEU A 204 10.30 14.06 -10.41
N ARG A 205 11.45 14.48 -10.90
CA ARG A 205 11.88 15.90 -10.89
C ARG A 205 10.97 16.79 -11.73
N SER A 206 10.24 16.23 -12.68
CA SER A 206 9.29 16.99 -13.53
C SER A 206 8.04 17.45 -12.78
N LEU A 207 7.70 16.82 -11.64
CA LEU A 207 6.57 17.23 -10.82
C LEU A 207 6.74 18.66 -10.31
N LYS A 208 5.74 19.49 -10.60
CA LYS A 208 5.69 20.91 -10.23
C LYS A 208 4.31 21.28 -9.74
N ALA A 209 4.26 22.08 -8.68
CA ALA A 209 3.07 22.74 -8.23
C ALA A 209 3.42 24.18 -7.84
N LYS A 210 2.43 25.05 -7.80
CA LYS A 210 2.63 26.49 -7.52
C LYS A 210 3.31 26.72 -6.17
N ASP A 211 2.85 26.01 -5.13
CA ASP A 211 3.35 26.12 -3.77
C ASP A 211 4.30 24.96 -3.39
N GLY A 212 4.69 24.14 -4.39
CA GLY A 212 5.72 23.11 -4.27
C GLY A 212 5.18 21.70 -4.07
N VAL A 213 6.15 20.76 -3.98
CA VAL A 213 5.92 19.34 -3.71
C VAL A 213 6.43 19.05 -2.30
N TYR A 214 5.58 18.53 -1.44
CA TYR A 214 5.89 18.15 -0.06
C TYR A 214 5.87 16.65 0.06
N SER A 215 6.89 16.08 0.69
CA SER A 215 7.02 14.63 0.86
C SER A 215 7.37 14.25 2.29
N ILE A 216 7.05 13.02 2.63
CA ILE A 216 7.55 12.31 3.81
C ILE A 216 8.02 10.92 3.39
N LEU A 217 8.77 10.25 4.27
CA LEU A 217 9.18 8.86 4.07
C LEU A 217 8.15 7.89 4.64
N GLY A 218 7.88 6.81 3.89
CA GLY A 218 7.16 5.65 4.37
C GLY A 218 8.09 4.58 4.95
N ASN A 219 7.53 3.44 5.39
CA ASN A 219 8.31 2.38 6.00
C ASN A 219 9.27 1.67 5.02
N HIS A 220 8.97 1.68 3.73
CA HIS A 220 9.82 1.12 2.68
C HIS A 220 10.98 2.06 2.28
N ASP A 221 10.91 3.34 2.62
CA ASP A 221 11.97 4.31 2.33
C ASP A 221 13.12 4.26 3.36
N TYR A 222 12.99 3.41 4.37
CA TYR A 222 14.04 3.12 5.33
C TYR A 222 14.72 1.77 5.04
N SER A 223 15.83 1.51 5.71
CA SER A 223 16.65 0.31 5.52
C SER A 223 16.09 -0.97 6.15
N TYR A 224 14.95 -0.91 6.84
CA TYR A 224 14.39 -2.03 7.63
C TYR A 224 14.16 -3.32 6.83
N TYR A 225 13.93 -3.21 5.53
CA TYR A 225 13.66 -4.35 4.64
C TYR A 225 14.89 -4.87 3.91
N VAL A 226 16.07 -4.30 4.18
CA VAL A 226 17.35 -4.68 3.59
C VAL A 226 18.19 -5.39 4.65
N ASP A 227 18.77 -6.53 4.28
CA ASP A 227 19.75 -7.22 5.09
C ASP A 227 21.11 -6.52 4.88
N ALA A 228 21.43 -5.60 5.78
CA ALA A 228 22.59 -4.74 5.75
C ALA A 228 23.11 -4.48 7.17
N ASP A 229 24.40 -4.20 7.29
CA ASP A 229 24.96 -3.78 8.57
C ASP A 229 24.46 -2.38 9.00
N PRO A 230 24.64 -1.99 10.26
CA PRO A 230 24.14 -0.71 10.77
C PRO A 230 24.64 0.53 10.01
N ASP A 231 25.86 0.52 9.53
CA ASP A 231 26.44 1.67 8.80
C ASP A 231 25.84 1.75 7.38
N GLU A 232 25.69 0.62 6.71
CA GLU A 232 25.00 0.53 5.41
C GLU A 232 23.53 0.93 5.55
N GLN A 233 22.84 0.53 6.61
CA GLN A 233 21.46 0.95 6.89
C GLN A 233 21.32 2.47 6.98
N VAL A 234 22.22 3.13 7.71
CA VAL A 234 22.24 4.60 7.82
C VAL A 234 22.49 5.25 6.46
N GLU A 235 23.38 4.67 5.66
CA GLU A 235 23.70 5.19 4.33
C GLU A 235 22.52 5.05 3.37
N ILE A 236 21.80 3.92 3.40
CA ILE A 236 20.58 3.70 2.61
C ILE A 236 19.53 4.77 2.94
N GLU A 237 19.26 5.01 4.24
CA GLU A 237 18.30 6.03 4.67
C GLU A 237 18.71 7.44 4.20
N LYS A 238 19.99 7.79 4.28
CA LYS A 238 20.50 9.08 3.79
C LYS A 238 20.36 9.22 2.27
N ARG A 239 20.61 8.14 1.51
CA ARG A 239 20.49 8.16 0.03
C ARG A 239 19.07 8.45 -0.41
N VAL A 240 18.07 7.84 0.21
CA VAL A 240 16.65 8.13 -0.11
C VAL A 240 16.31 9.58 0.21
N GLN A 241 16.66 10.05 1.40
CA GLN A 241 16.42 11.46 1.80
C GLN A 241 17.09 12.46 0.84
N ASN A 242 18.34 12.19 0.49
CA ASN A 242 19.09 13.05 -0.45
C ASN A 242 18.51 12.98 -1.86
N PHE A 243 18.04 11.81 -2.29
CA PHE A 243 17.36 11.64 -3.56
C PHE A 243 16.12 12.52 -3.63
N GLU A 244 15.18 12.44 -2.67
CA GLU A 244 13.98 13.27 -2.66
C GLU A 244 14.31 14.78 -2.63
N ARG A 245 15.25 15.21 -1.79
CA ARG A 245 15.68 16.61 -1.77
C ARG A 245 16.28 17.06 -3.10
N SER A 246 17.01 16.18 -3.79
CA SER A 246 17.61 16.48 -5.10
C SER A 246 16.58 16.64 -6.22
N LEU A 247 15.36 16.08 -6.05
CA LEU A 247 14.23 16.32 -6.96
C LEU A 247 13.67 17.75 -6.84
N GLY A 248 14.06 18.48 -5.79
CA GLY A 248 13.49 19.76 -5.43
C GLY A 248 12.23 19.64 -4.56
N TRP A 249 11.93 18.45 -4.04
CA TRP A 249 10.83 18.22 -3.12
C TRP A 249 11.19 18.70 -1.72
N GLN A 250 10.21 19.18 -0.99
CA GLN A 250 10.35 19.57 0.41
C GLN A 250 10.07 18.35 1.29
N LEU A 251 11.12 17.54 1.56
CA LEU A 251 11.04 16.40 2.46
C LEU A 251 10.87 16.89 3.90
N LEU A 252 9.76 16.52 4.52
CA LEU A 252 9.39 16.87 5.90
C LEU A 252 9.70 15.69 6.84
N ASN A 253 10.96 15.57 7.24
CA ASN A 253 11.40 14.51 8.16
C ASN A 253 11.32 15.00 9.62
N ASN A 254 10.14 14.96 10.22
CA ASN A 254 9.79 15.56 11.51
C ASN A 254 9.97 17.09 11.52
N GLU A 255 9.49 17.72 10.49
CA GLU A 255 9.60 19.14 10.20
C GLU A 255 8.28 19.71 9.74
N HIS A 256 8.18 21.03 9.67
CA HIS A 256 7.09 21.72 8.99
C HIS A 256 7.60 22.87 8.11
N ARG A 257 6.75 23.32 7.21
CA ARG A 257 6.91 24.52 6.39
C ARG A 257 5.64 25.34 6.44
N VAL A 258 5.76 26.62 6.11
CA VAL A 258 4.61 27.54 6.03
C VAL A 258 4.39 27.91 4.59
N VAL A 259 3.13 27.82 4.17
CA VAL A 259 2.66 28.29 2.86
C VAL A 259 1.80 29.53 3.06
N TYR A 260 2.15 30.60 2.36
CA TYR A 260 1.48 31.88 2.44
C TYR A 260 0.60 32.12 1.21
N ARG A 261 -0.63 32.63 1.42
CA ARG A 261 -1.52 33.05 0.34
C ARG A 261 -2.22 34.36 0.74
N GLY A 262 -1.80 35.45 0.15
CA GLY A 262 -2.17 36.78 0.61
C GLY A 262 -1.70 37.04 2.04
N GLN A 263 -2.63 37.36 2.93
CA GLN A 263 -2.32 37.56 4.37
C GLN A 263 -2.51 36.28 5.21
N ASP A 264 -3.01 35.20 4.62
CA ASP A 264 -3.24 33.93 5.29
C ASP A 264 -2.06 32.99 5.12
N SER A 265 -1.95 32.05 6.05
CA SER A 265 -0.97 30.97 5.97
C SER A 265 -1.52 29.65 6.49
N ILE A 266 -0.95 28.54 5.99
CA ILE A 266 -1.17 27.19 6.50
C ILE A 266 0.18 26.56 6.78
N TYR A 267 0.21 25.66 7.77
CA TYR A 267 1.40 24.88 8.10
C TYR A 267 1.27 23.50 7.44
N ILE A 268 2.31 23.09 6.75
CA ILE A 268 2.45 21.73 6.23
C ILE A 268 3.47 21.02 7.09
N ALA A 269 3.03 20.09 7.92
CA ALA A 269 3.90 19.32 8.81
C ALA A 269 4.03 17.87 8.33
N GLY A 270 5.16 17.25 8.58
CA GLY A 270 5.41 15.86 8.22
C GLY A 270 6.11 15.10 9.33
N THR A 271 5.74 13.83 9.52
CA THR A 271 6.40 12.93 10.47
C THR A 271 7.20 11.85 9.77
N GLY A 272 8.27 11.38 10.41
CA GLY A 272 8.91 10.12 10.05
C GLY A 272 8.01 8.91 10.32
N ASN A 273 8.47 7.72 9.96
CA ASN A 273 7.70 6.48 10.08
C ASN A 273 7.28 6.17 11.55
N TYR A 274 6.02 5.77 11.73
CA TYR A 274 5.40 5.54 13.04
C TYR A 274 5.76 4.19 13.67
N ASP A 275 5.84 3.12 12.87
CA ASP A 275 6.11 1.76 13.36
C ASP A 275 7.58 1.37 13.13
N LYS A 276 7.87 0.37 12.36
CA LYS A 276 9.21 -0.19 12.14
C LYS A 276 9.81 0.28 10.80
N PRO A 277 10.96 0.96 10.85
CA PRO A 277 11.64 1.52 12.03
C PRO A 277 10.89 2.75 12.56
N LYS A 278 10.85 2.93 13.88
CA LYS A 278 10.21 4.10 14.48
C LYS A 278 11.11 5.32 14.32
N ARG A 279 10.67 6.30 13.54
CA ARG A 279 11.38 7.55 13.23
C ARG A 279 10.52 8.80 13.50
N THR A 280 9.26 8.61 13.86
CA THR A 280 8.30 9.71 14.09
C THR A 280 8.64 10.56 15.29
N SER A 281 8.46 11.86 15.16
CA SER A 281 8.46 12.82 16.25
C SER A 281 7.44 13.94 16.02
N VAL A 282 6.20 13.71 16.42
CA VAL A 282 5.10 14.68 16.30
C VAL A 282 5.46 15.98 16.99
N ALA A 283 6.11 15.91 18.17
CA ALA A 283 6.55 17.09 18.91
C ALA A 283 7.50 17.98 18.09
N LYS A 284 8.46 17.39 17.34
CA LYS A 284 9.34 18.17 16.45
C LYS A 284 8.58 18.71 15.24
N SER A 285 7.71 17.90 14.62
CA SER A 285 6.93 18.32 13.46
C SER A 285 6.06 19.53 13.74
N LEU A 286 5.51 19.64 14.95
CA LEU A 286 4.60 20.69 15.37
C LEU A 286 5.25 21.75 16.28
N ALA A 287 6.56 21.68 16.50
CA ALA A 287 7.28 22.61 17.38
C ALA A 287 7.02 24.07 16.95
N SER A 288 6.73 24.93 17.93
CA SER A 288 6.52 26.38 17.73
C SER A 288 5.28 26.77 16.91
N ILE A 289 4.43 25.83 16.47
CA ILE A 289 3.14 26.16 15.86
C ILE A 289 2.18 26.60 16.96
N LYS A 290 1.66 27.83 16.85
CA LYS A 290 0.77 28.40 17.85
C LYS A 290 -0.69 27.99 17.63
N PRO A 291 -1.53 27.97 18.68
CA PRO A 291 -2.97 27.81 18.55
C PRO A 291 -3.58 28.84 17.56
N GLY A 292 -4.61 28.41 16.83
CA GLY A 292 -5.27 29.20 15.80
C GLY A 292 -4.67 29.07 14.39
N ASN A 293 -3.52 28.41 14.25
CA ASN A 293 -2.97 28.11 12.94
C ASN A 293 -3.55 26.82 12.37
N PHE A 294 -3.78 26.81 11.06
CA PHE A 294 -4.23 25.63 10.32
C PHE A 294 -3.05 24.73 9.98
N ILE A 295 -3.16 23.45 10.27
CA ILE A 295 -2.11 22.45 10.06
C ILE A 295 -2.64 21.35 9.16
N LEU A 296 -1.98 21.15 8.00
CA LEU A 296 -2.04 19.95 7.20
C LEU A 296 -0.86 19.03 7.60
N MET A 297 -1.17 17.86 8.13
CA MET A 297 -0.18 16.87 8.54
C MET A 297 -0.02 15.80 7.44
N LEU A 298 1.21 15.47 7.10
CA LEU A 298 1.57 14.31 6.31
C LEU A 298 2.11 13.23 7.24
N GLN A 299 1.54 12.04 7.20
CA GLN A 299 2.01 10.85 7.89
C GLN A 299 1.83 9.63 6.98
N HIS A 300 2.72 8.64 7.07
CA HIS A 300 2.58 7.46 6.22
C HIS A 300 1.55 6.48 6.79
N ILE A 301 1.73 6.03 8.04
CA ILE A 301 0.88 5.00 8.69
C ILE A 301 -0.34 5.65 9.36
N PRO A 302 -1.56 5.38 8.89
CA PRO A 302 -2.76 6.10 9.34
C PRO A 302 -3.12 5.88 10.81
N THR A 303 -2.72 4.77 11.42
CA THR A 303 -3.03 4.47 12.83
C THR A 303 -2.43 5.44 13.83
N GLN A 304 -1.40 6.20 13.46
CA GLN A 304 -0.82 7.26 14.29
C GLN A 304 -1.82 8.40 14.56
N TRP A 305 -2.73 8.66 13.61
CA TRP A 305 -3.67 9.77 13.68
C TRP A 305 -4.55 9.78 14.94
N LYS A 306 -4.92 8.59 15.46
CA LYS A 306 -5.73 8.47 16.70
C LYS A 306 -5.10 9.19 17.90
N ASP A 307 -3.78 9.31 17.90
CA ASP A 307 -3.01 9.92 18.99
C ASP A 307 -2.75 11.42 18.75
N MET A 308 -3.15 11.96 17.59
CA MET A 308 -2.98 13.37 17.21
C MET A 308 -4.27 14.20 17.31
N VAL A 309 -5.39 13.62 17.73
CA VAL A 309 -6.65 14.36 17.94
C VAL A 309 -6.56 15.22 19.20
N PRO A 310 -7.40 16.29 19.35
CA PRO A 310 -7.32 17.25 20.44
C PRO A 310 -7.27 16.64 21.84
N SER A 311 -8.06 15.61 22.12
CA SER A 311 -8.12 14.93 23.43
C SER A 311 -6.87 14.11 23.75
N LYS A 312 -6.01 13.80 22.77
CA LYS A 312 -4.89 12.86 22.91
C LYS A 312 -3.52 13.46 22.63
N ILE A 313 -3.41 14.44 21.75
CA ILE A 313 -2.11 14.92 21.25
C ILE A 313 -1.15 15.37 22.36
N ASN A 314 -1.67 16.06 23.36
CA ASN A 314 -0.85 16.54 24.47
C ASN A 314 -0.59 15.45 25.53
N GLU A 315 -1.47 14.47 25.68
CA GLU A 315 -1.24 13.28 26.50
C GLU A 315 -0.10 12.42 25.95
N VAL A 316 -0.09 12.20 24.63
CA VAL A 316 0.85 11.26 23.98
C VAL A 316 2.16 11.94 23.58
N TYR A 317 2.11 13.16 23.08
CA TYR A 317 3.27 13.86 22.47
C TYR A 317 3.64 15.18 23.14
N GLY A 318 2.78 15.74 23.99
CA GLY A 318 3.06 16.96 24.74
C GLY A 318 4.08 16.75 25.87
N SER A 319 4.59 17.86 26.39
CA SER A 319 5.46 17.89 27.56
C SER A 319 5.08 19.04 28.49
N LYS A 320 5.78 19.16 29.65
CA LYS A 320 5.57 20.30 30.58
C LYS A 320 5.80 21.64 29.90
N ASP A 321 6.73 21.68 28.93
CA ASP A 321 7.17 22.92 28.27
C ASP A 321 6.60 23.08 26.86
N THR A 322 5.80 22.11 26.36
CA THR A 322 5.31 22.10 24.98
C THR A 322 3.86 21.66 24.90
N VAL A 323 2.98 22.61 24.57
CA VAL A 323 1.59 22.33 24.21
C VAL A 323 1.48 22.27 22.70
N LEU A 324 1.01 21.14 22.18
CA LEU A 324 0.87 20.91 20.74
C LEU A 324 -0.55 21.20 20.27
N VAL A 325 -0.64 21.71 19.04
CA VAL A 325 -1.91 21.93 18.34
C VAL A 325 -2.23 20.73 17.48
N ALA A 326 -3.44 20.19 17.58
CA ALA A 326 -3.88 19.08 16.77
C ALA A 326 -4.02 19.49 15.30
N PRO A 327 -3.54 18.69 14.33
CA PRO A 327 -3.73 18.95 12.91
C PRO A 327 -5.20 18.84 12.51
N GLN A 328 -5.73 19.85 11.81
CA GLN A 328 -7.11 19.84 11.33
C GLN A 328 -7.32 18.88 10.16
N LEU A 329 -6.29 18.68 9.33
CA LEU A 329 -6.33 17.74 8.22
C LEU A 329 -5.04 16.90 8.21
N THR A 330 -5.19 15.61 7.99
CA THR A 330 -4.06 14.67 7.88
C THR A 330 -4.18 13.84 6.60
N PHE A 331 -3.08 13.62 5.90
CA PHE A 331 -3.00 12.69 4.76
C PHE A 331 -2.13 11.49 5.09
N SER A 332 -2.57 10.31 4.65
CA SER A 332 -1.86 9.03 4.85
C SER A 332 -1.95 8.12 3.63
N GLY A 333 -1.04 7.14 3.60
CA GLY A 333 -1.04 6.01 2.67
C GLY A 333 -0.97 4.66 3.37
N HIS A 334 0.03 3.82 3.02
CA HIS A 334 0.46 2.59 3.68
C HIS A 334 -0.44 1.36 3.47
N THR A 335 -1.74 1.50 3.52
CA THR A 335 -2.68 0.37 3.53
C THR A 335 -2.99 -0.17 2.14
N HIS A 336 -2.76 0.62 1.10
CA HIS A 336 -3.11 0.35 -0.30
C HIS A 336 -4.59 -0.05 -0.52
N ALA A 337 -5.50 0.27 0.41
CA ALA A 337 -6.85 -0.30 0.48
C ALA A 337 -6.82 -1.84 0.39
N GLY A 338 -5.75 -2.47 0.91
CA GLY A 338 -5.50 -3.91 0.85
C GLY A 338 -5.16 -4.47 -0.53
N GLN A 339 -5.03 -3.64 -1.57
CA GLN A 339 -4.83 -3.99 -3.00
C GLN A 339 -5.94 -4.88 -3.60
N VAL A 340 -6.83 -5.41 -2.78
CA VAL A 340 -7.96 -6.24 -3.18
C VAL A 340 -9.23 -5.70 -2.52
N ASP A 341 -10.23 -5.37 -3.34
CA ASP A 341 -11.58 -5.00 -2.90
C ASP A 341 -12.59 -5.80 -3.73
N VAL A 342 -13.27 -6.72 -3.10
CA VAL A 342 -14.35 -7.50 -3.73
C VAL A 342 -15.65 -7.17 -3.01
N LEU A 343 -16.49 -6.38 -3.65
CA LEU A 343 -17.78 -5.94 -3.09
C LEU A 343 -17.66 -5.24 -1.72
N GLY A 344 -16.60 -4.45 -1.52
CA GLY A 344 -16.33 -3.75 -0.27
C GLY A 344 -15.58 -4.57 0.79
N ILE A 345 -15.29 -5.84 0.50
CA ILE A 345 -14.49 -6.71 1.37
C ILE A 345 -13.02 -6.56 0.99
N ARG A 346 -12.24 -5.98 1.90
CA ARG A 346 -10.80 -5.76 1.77
C ARG A 346 -10.02 -6.49 2.85
N PRO A 347 -8.81 -7.00 2.57
CA PRO A 347 -7.94 -7.58 3.61
C PRO A 347 -7.66 -6.63 4.78
N THR A 348 -7.66 -5.32 4.51
CA THR A 348 -7.38 -4.25 5.47
C THR A 348 -8.62 -3.69 6.16
N MET A 349 -9.84 -4.14 5.84
CA MET A 349 -11.09 -3.60 6.39
C MET A 349 -11.20 -3.64 7.92
N PHE A 350 -10.41 -4.50 8.57
CA PHE A 350 -10.32 -4.57 10.03
C PHE A 350 -9.20 -3.71 10.62
N ALA A 351 -8.37 -3.12 9.77
CA ALA A 351 -7.37 -2.14 10.20
C ALA A 351 -8.04 -0.79 10.45
N SER A 352 -7.59 -0.07 11.47
CA SER A 352 -8.10 1.27 11.74
C SER A 352 -7.65 2.22 10.63
N TYR A 353 -8.62 2.95 10.04
CA TYR A 353 -8.37 3.99 9.03
C TYR A 353 -7.77 3.46 7.72
N ASP A 354 -8.27 2.34 7.24
CA ASP A 354 -7.70 1.63 6.08
C ASP A 354 -7.81 2.39 4.74
N TYR A 355 -8.87 3.17 4.52
CA TYR A 355 -9.10 3.85 3.24
C TYR A 355 -10.21 4.90 3.31
N GLY A 356 -10.00 6.06 2.69
CA GLY A 356 -10.99 7.12 2.56
C GLY A 356 -10.91 8.17 3.67
N LEU A 357 -12.02 8.90 3.87
CA LEU A 357 -12.10 10.03 4.78
C LEU A 357 -12.65 9.59 6.14
N TYR A 358 -11.99 10.02 7.20
CA TYR A 358 -12.39 9.84 8.60
C TYR A 358 -12.45 11.19 9.31
N GLU A 359 -13.37 11.32 10.26
CA GLU A 359 -13.50 12.52 11.10
C GLU A 359 -13.59 12.14 12.58
N ARG A 360 -12.87 12.87 13.41
CA ARG A 360 -12.90 12.73 14.86
C ARG A 360 -12.50 14.04 15.52
N GLU A 361 -13.32 14.52 16.48
CA GLU A 361 -13.06 15.70 17.28
C GLU A 361 -12.73 16.96 16.45
N GLY A 362 -13.39 17.12 15.29
CA GLY A 362 -13.15 18.23 14.37
C GLY A 362 -11.90 18.10 13.48
N CYS A 363 -11.10 17.05 13.68
CA CYS A 363 -9.95 16.71 12.83
C CYS A 363 -10.34 15.69 11.77
N GLN A 364 -9.74 15.78 10.59
CA GLN A 364 -10.01 14.87 9.49
C GLN A 364 -8.72 14.14 9.03
N LEU A 365 -8.88 12.87 8.67
CA LEU A 365 -7.84 12.05 8.06
C LEU A 365 -8.33 11.54 6.71
N PHE A 366 -7.52 11.65 5.67
CA PHE A 366 -7.74 10.97 4.41
C PHE A 366 -6.62 9.96 4.16
N THR A 367 -6.99 8.68 4.02
CA THR A 367 -6.07 7.59 3.68
C THR A 367 -6.29 7.18 2.22
N THR A 368 -5.24 7.28 1.40
CA THR A 368 -5.28 6.91 -0.02
C THR A 368 -4.90 5.45 -0.26
N ALA A 369 -5.40 4.87 -1.36
CA ALA A 369 -4.99 3.54 -1.83
C ALA A 369 -3.59 3.54 -2.49
N GLY A 370 -3.00 4.70 -2.74
CA GLY A 370 -1.70 4.84 -3.38
C GLY A 370 -1.65 4.42 -4.85
N LEU A 371 -0.49 4.61 -5.48
CA LEU A 371 -0.27 4.32 -6.91
C LEU A 371 0.17 2.87 -7.17
N GLY A 372 1.15 2.39 -6.41
CA GLY A 372 1.80 1.11 -6.63
C GLY A 372 1.54 0.06 -5.56
N GLY A 373 2.58 -0.70 -5.30
CA GLY A 373 2.65 -1.72 -4.27
C GLY A 373 3.82 -2.65 -4.53
N VAL A 374 4.42 -3.18 -3.47
CA VAL A 374 5.49 -4.19 -3.55
C VAL A 374 5.00 -5.42 -4.30
N ILE A 375 3.73 -5.76 -4.13
CA ILE A 375 3.05 -6.84 -4.82
C ILE A 375 2.31 -6.24 -6.00
N PRO A 376 2.66 -6.57 -7.25
CA PRO A 376 2.09 -5.93 -8.44
C PRO A 376 0.73 -6.53 -8.83
N ILE A 377 -0.23 -6.51 -7.90
CA ILE A 377 -1.60 -6.99 -8.14
C ILE A 377 -2.61 -6.00 -7.54
N ARG A 378 -3.64 -5.66 -8.30
CA ARG A 378 -4.80 -4.90 -7.80
C ARG A 378 -6.09 -5.47 -8.35
N ILE A 379 -7.03 -5.78 -7.45
CA ILE A 379 -8.36 -6.31 -7.78
C ILE A 379 -9.39 -5.44 -7.07
N GLY A 380 -10.10 -4.57 -7.79
CA GLY A 380 -11.11 -3.67 -7.20
C GLY A 380 -10.51 -2.45 -6.48
N ALA A 381 -9.45 -2.61 -5.70
CA ALA A 381 -8.71 -1.50 -5.09
C ALA A 381 -7.80 -0.83 -6.14
N THR A 382 -8.36 0.05 -6.94
CA THR A 382 -7.67 0.75 -8.05
C THR A 382 -6.59 1.69 -7.51
N ALA A 383 -5.45 1.78 -8.23
CA ALA A 383 -4.47 2.81 -7.97
C ALA A 383 -5.10 4.20 -8.15
N GLU A 384 -4.79 5.14 -7.25
CA GLU A 384 -5.46 6.45 -7.29
C GLU A 384 -4.51 7.63 -7.09
N ILE A 385 -4.86 8.72 -7.77
CA ILE A 385 -4.41 10.08 -7.50
C ILE A 385 -5.61 10.81 -6.90
N VAL A 386 -5.43 11.43 -5.73
CA VAL A 386 -6.54 12.12 -5.07
C VAL A 386 -6.38 13.64 -5.22
N VAL A 387 -7.33 14.26 -5.89
CA VAL A 387 -7.41 15.72 -6.01
C VAL A 387 -8.30 16.23 -4.89
N VAL A 388 -7.69 16.78 -3.86
CA VAL A 388 -8.40 17.34 -2.71
C VAL A 388 -8.63 18.83 -2.93
N THR A 389 -9.89 19.24 -2.91
CA THR A 389 -10.26 20.66 -2.88
C THR A 389 -10.66 21.04 -1.47
N LEU A 390 -9.90 21.94 -0.86
CA LEU A 390 -10.24 22.47 0.47
C LEU A 390 -11.36 23.48 0.37
N LYS A 391 -12.36 23.38 1.24
CA LYS A 391 -13.47 24.30 1.34
C LYS A 391 -13.69 24.73 2.78
N ARG A 392 -13.94 26.03 2.95
CA ARG A 392 -14.35 26.58 4.25
C ARG A 392 -15.82 26.22 4.52
N LYS A 393 -16.10 25.72 5.74
CA LYS A 393 -17.48 25.53 6.21
C LYS A 393 -18.17 26.88 6.48
#